data_045c3dee5aca1c40313c5a681fa07c7b
#
_entry.id   045c3dee5aca1c40313c5a681fa07c7b
#
_cell.length_a   1.000
_cell.length_b   1.000
_cell.length_c   1.000
_cell.angle_alpha   90.00
_cell.angle_beta   90.00
_cell.angle_gamma   90.00
#
_symmetry.space_group_name_H-M   'P 1'
#
loop_
_entity.id
_entity.type
_entity.pdbx_description
1 polymer ?
#
loop_
_entity_poly.entity_id
_entity_poly.type
_entity_poly.pdbx_seq_one_letter_code
_entity_poly.pdbx_strand_id
1 'polypeptide(L)'
;MASAQVVRNGNAGIQKMRTLYLSYFGLREPLTQTQVLPYLRELSRSRITASLLTFEPGWPRSWSDGERRAWQERLRGDGIEWEALAYHKRPSSLATLYDILVGTLTAVRSARRQGIDVLHARAHIPLAMALLARRLCGAKVIFDIRGLVADEYVDVGIWRMAGPIYRTVKWIERVGIARAEQIVVLTERMSAWLVEEMKADPAKIEVIPCCADFSRFDRNDSGVAPEPGDAPEPGEVDRFEAVYAGSVTGLYLLEEMARFFLALRERRPNAYLRILTASPAAEVSKTLSSLGLGEEYYWIGTVPPSEIPAYFRRAKLGLSFIKPTFSKIASSPTKIPEYLAAGIPVVSNAGIGDTDRALLDDRVGIVVRDFSQEAYDEAVGALLELLNDADLAVRCRRSADERFDLKKVGAERYRRLYRRISELGGTGSMSDPYRTA
;
A
#
# COMPACT_ATOMS: atom_id res chain seq x y z
N MET A 1 28.39 -13.12 -2.03
CA MET A 1 28.67 -12.98 -3.48
C MET A 1 27.42 -13.13 -4.35
N ALA A 2 26.41 -13.89 -3.98
CA ALA A 2 25.16 -14.03 -4.77
C ALA A 2 24.33 -12.72 -4.90
N SER A 3 24.31 -11.87 -3.87
CA SER A 3 23.55 -10.60 -3.89
C SER A 3 24.08 -9.58 -4.90
N ALA A 4 25.40 -9.57 -5.17
CA ALA A 4 25.98 -8.63 -6.14
C ALA A 4 25.72 -9.04 -7.60
N GLN A 5 25.46 -10.31 -7.83
CA GLN A 5 25.21 -10.86 -9.18
C GLN A 5 23.75 -10.65 -9.61
N VAL A 6 22.80 -10.73 -8.67
CA VAL A 6 21.37 -10.45 -8.92
C VAL A 6 21.16 -8.97 -9.29
N VAL A 7 21.87 -8.05 -8.58
CA VAL A 7 21.80 -6.61 -8.88
C VAL A 7 22.40 -6.28 -10.25
N ARG A 8 23.45 -7.01 -10.71
CA ARG A 8 24.06 -6.78 -12.04
C ARG A 8 23.14 -7.19 -13.17
N ASN A 9 22.37 -8.27 -13.04
CA ASN A 9 21.47 -8.74 -14.11
C ASN A 9 20.19 -7.90 -14.23
N GLY A 10 19.68 -7.32 -13.14
CA GLY A 10 18.50 -6.45 -13.16
C GLY A 10 18.73 -5.08 -13.79
N ASN A 11 19.97 -4.62 -13.90
CA ASN A 11 20.33 -3.33 -14.46
C ASN A 11 20.70 -3.36 -15.96
N ALA A 12 20.78 -4.53 -16.58
CA ALA A 12 21.07 -4.65 -18.00
C ALA A 12 19.90 -4.10 -18.83
N GLY A 13 20.15 -3.04 -19.61
CA GLY A 13 19.18 -2.43 -20.54
C GLY A 13 18.46 -1.16 -20.03
N ILE A 14 18.57 -0.76 -18.76
CA ILE A 14 18.02 0.54 -18.32
C ILE A 14 19.04 1.64 -18.64
N GLN A 15 18.67 2.60 -19.50
CA GLN A 15 19.42 3.85 -19.65
C GLN A 15 19.30 4.67 -18.36
N LYS A 16 20.32 5.50 -18.05
CA LYS A 16 20.26 6.40 -16.88
C LYS A 16 19.05 7.33 -17.03
N MET A 17 18.13 7.28 -16.08
CA MET A 17 16.86 7.98 -16.13
C MET A 17 16.62 8.75 -14.83
N ARG A 18 16.00 9.92 -14.93
CA ARG A 18 15.60 10.73 -13.78
C ARG A 18 14.09 10.78 -13.67
N THR A 19 13.58 10.44 -12.49
CA THR A 19 12.15 10.46 -12.21
C THR A 19 11.81 11.44 -11.10
N LEU A 20 10.73 12.19 -11.27
CA LEU A 20 10.09 12.95 -10.19
C LEU A 20 8.84 12.21 -9.74
N TYR A 21 8.92 11.65 -8.54
CA TYR A 21 7.78 11.00 -7.90
C TYR A 21 6.90 12.04 -7.21
N LEU A 22 5.65 12.13 -7.62
CA LEU A 22 4.68 13.08 -7.10
C LEU A 22 3.75 12.36 -6.12
N SER A 23 3.76 12.77 -4.85
CA SER A 23 2.89 12.25 -3.79
C SER A 23 2.09 13.39 -3.16
N TYR A 24 0.77 13.24 -3.10
CA TYR A 24 -0.09 14.19 -2.39
C TYR A 24 -0.18 13.88 -0.88
N PHE A 25 0.57 12.90 -0.42
CA PHE A 25 0.79 12.55 0.98
C PHE A 25 2.16 13.02 1.45
N GLY A 26 2.25 13.47 2.69
CA GLY A 26 3.48 13.92 3.30
C GLY A 26 4.38 12.77 3.80
N LEU A 27 5.63 13.10 4.17
CA LEU A 27 6.60 12.12 4.68
C LEU A 27 6.19 11.48 6.01
N ARG A 28 5.42 12.20 6.85
CA ARG A 28 4.95 11.69 8.13
C ARG A 28 3.85 10.64 8.00
N GLU A 29 3.23 10.55 6.82
CA GLU A 29 2.16 9.58 6.57
C GLU A 29 2.71 8.15 6.54
N PRO A 30 2.08 7.20 7.26
CA PRO A 30 2.53 5.80 7.30
C PRO A 30 2.64 5.16 5.91
N LEU A 31 1.71 5.47 5.01
CA LEU A 31 1.74 4.95 3.63
C LEU A 31 2.94 5.49 2.84
N THR A 32 3.38 6.73 3.07
CA THR A 32 4.59 7.25 2.43
C THR A 32 5.82 6.49 2.92
N GLN A 33 5.89 6.21 4.21
CA GLN A 33 7.03 5.51 4.81
C GLN A 33 7.10 4.02 4.41
N THR A 34 5.96 3.36 4.22
CA THR A 34 5.92 1.92 3.92
C THR A 34 5.74 1.60 2.43
N GLN A 35 5.09 2.50 1.66
CA GLN A 35 4.69 2.23 0.27
C GLN A 35 5.24 3.24 -0.75
N VAL A 36 6.10 4.20 -0.35
CA VAL A 36 6.78 5.13 -1.26
C VAL A 36 8.29 5.07 -1.05
N LEU A 37 8.77 5.43 0.13
CA LEU A 37 10.21 5.51 0.39
C LEU A 37 10.97 4.20 0.14
N PRO A 38 10.47 3.01 0.54
CA PRO A 38 11.17 1.76 0.27
C PRO A 38 11.36 1.50 -1.22
N TYR A 39 10.34 1.76 -2.03
CA TYR A 39 10.43 1.61 -3.49
C TYR A 39 11.41 2.61 -4.11
N LEU A 40 11.39 3.87 -3.68
CA LEU A 40 12.32 4.90 -4.19
C LEU A 40 13.77 4.57 -3.84
N ARG A 41 14.04 4.01 -2.65
CA ARG A 41 15.35 3.50 -2.27
C ARG A 41 15.83 2.39 -3.20
N GLU A 42 14.98 1.42 -3.52
CA GLU A 42 15.33 0.34 -4.43
C GLU A 42 15.53 0.83 -5.87
N LEU A 43 14.78 1.82 -6.33
CA LEU A 43 14.97 2.46 -7.62
C LEU A 43 16.27 3.26 -7.66
N SER A 44 16.61 4.01 -6.61
CA SER A 44 17.86 4.80 -6.53
C SER A 44 19.12 3.92 -6.50
N ARG A 45 19.01 2.67 -6.09
CA ARG A 45 20.09 1.67 -6.18
C ARG A 45 20.32 1.13 -7.60
N SER A 46 19.41 1.46 -8.52
CA SER A 46 19.52 1.14 -9.94
C SER A 46 20.01 2.36 -10.73
N ARG A 47 19.83 2.37 -12.06
CA ARG A 47 20.16 3.52 -12.91
C ARG A 47 19.06 4.60 -12.93
N ILE A 48 18.14 4.58 -11.96
CA ILE A 48 17.02 5.53 -11.87
C ILE A 48 17.31 6.49 -10.72
N THR A 49 17.57 7.76 -11.03
CA THR A 49 17.72 8.80 -10.01
C THR A 49 16.33 9.31 -9.64
N ALA A 50 15.95 9.16 -8.37
CA ALA A 50 14.63 9.55 -7.88
C ALA A 50 14.65 10.89 -7.18
N SER A 51 13.72 11.77 -7.55
CA SER A 51 13.34 12.97 -6.77
C SER A 51 11.90 12.77 -6.27
N LEU A 52 11.61 13.28 -5.09
CA LEU A 52 10.30 13.14 -4.43
C LEU A 52 9.72 14.52 -4.14
N LEU A 53 8.51 14.77 -4.64
CA LEU A 53 7.71 15.94 -4.29
C LEU A 53 6.54 15.52 -3.40
N THR A 54 6.45 16.08 -2.20
CA THR A 54 5.38 15.81 -1.24
C THR A 54 4.60 17.04 -0.86
N PHE A 55 3.36 16.83 -0.37
CA PHE A 55 2.53 17.89 0.22
C PHE A 55 2.41 17.63 1.72
N GLU A 56 2.98 18.54 2.50
CA GLU A 56 3.14 18.36 3.94
C GLU A 56 2.10 19.18 4.73
N PRO A 57 1.28 18.56 5.57
CA PRO A 57 0.40 19.26 6.48
C PRO A 57 1.18 20.21 7.40
N GLY A 58 0.74 21.48 7.45
CA GLY A 58 1.34 22.50 8.30
C GLY A 58 2.72 23.00 7.86
N TRP A 59 3.21 22.62 6.68
CA TRP A 59 4.49 23.09 6.15
C TRP A 59 4.49 24.61 5.89
N PRO A 60 5.58 25.34 6.15
CA PRO A 60 6.77 24.89 6.91
C PRO A 60 6.62 25.04 8.43
N ARG A 61 5.49 25.61 8.91
CA ARG A 61 5.31 26.07 10.30
C ARG A 61 5.34 24.95 11.34
N SER A 62 4.80 23.78 11.05
CA SER A 62 4.77 22.62 11.96
C SER A 62 6.00 21.71 11.84
N TRP A 63 7.02 22.16 11.10
CA TRP A 63 8.26 21.43 10.87
C TRP A 63 9.43 22.22 11.46
N SER A 64 10.11 21.70 12.46
CA SER A 64 11.32 22.31 12.99
C SER A 64 12.46 22.27 11.96
N ASP A 65 13.40 23.20 12.06
CA ASP A 65 14.58 23.22 11.18
C ASP A 65 15.44 21.96 11.34
N GLY A 66 15.52 21.43 12.56
CA GLY A 66 16.20 20.18 12.85
C GLY A 66 15.56 18.99 12.15
N GLU A 67 14.23 18.88 12.24
CA GLU A 67 13.48 17.81 11.59
C GLU A 67 13.58 17.86 10.07
N ARG A 68 13.46 19.07 9.49
CA ARG A 68 13.61 19.25 8.04
C ARG A 68 14.99 18.80 7.55
N ARG A 69 16.06 19.20 8.28
CA ARG A 69 17.44 18.80 7.96
C ARG A 69 17.61 17.27 8.10
N ALA A 70 17.12 16.69 9.17
CA ALA A 70 17.22 15.24 9.39
C ALA A 70 16.56 14.43 8.25
N TRP A 71 15.37 14.86 7.80
CA TRP A 71 14.71 14.22 6.65
C TRP A 71 15.48 14.43 5.35
N GLN A 72 15.99 15.65 5.09
CA GLN A 72 16.79 15.92 3.90
C GLN A 72 18.07 15.09 3.86
N GLU A 73 18.78 14.98 4.99
CA GLU A 73 20.01 14.19 5.11
C GLU A 73 19.71 12.69 4.91
N ARG A 74 18.67 12.18 5.57
CA ARG A 74 18.24 10.78 5.42
C ARG A 74 17.91 10.43 3.98
N LEU A 75 17.05 11.23 3.32
CA LEU A 75 16.64 10.98 1.95
C LEU A 75 17.80 11.15 0.96
N ARG A 76 18.68 12.14 1.18
CA ARG A 76 19.89 12.30 0.38
C ARG A 76 20.85 11.11 0.55
N GLY A 77 20.98 10.56 1.76
CA GLY A 77 21.71 9.31 2.01
C GLY A 77 21.11 8.12 1.25
N ASP A 78 19.80 8.10 1.05
CA ASP A 78 19.09 7.11 0.24
C ASP A 78 19.17 7.39 -1.29
N GLY A 79 19.85 8.49 -1.71
CA GLY A 79 19.94 8.90 -3.12
C GLY A 79 18.65 9.55 -3.65
N ILE A 80 17.82 10.13 -2.77
CA ILE A 80 16.54 10.76 -3.10
C ILE A 80 16.61 12.25 -2.82
N GLU A 81 16.37 13.08 -3.83
CA GLU A 81 16.16 14.52 -3.64
C GLU A 81 14.72 14.79 -3.23
N TRP A 82 14.54 15.56 -2.15
CA TRP A 82 13.20 15.85 -1.63
C TRP A 82 12.87 17.34 -1.70
N GLU A 83 11.68 17.62 -2.23
CA GLU A 83 11.04 18.94 -2.24
C GLU A 83 9.66 18.83 -1.57
N ALA A 84 9.35 19.76 -0.66
CA ALA A 84 8.10 19.80 0.08
C ALA A 84 7.28 21.04 -0.26
N LEU A 85 5.97 20.83 -0.43
CA LEU A 85 4.98 21.90 -0.57
C LEU A 85 4.00 21.85 0.60
N ALA A 86 3.38 22.99 0.91
CA ALA A 86 2.32 23.03 1.89
C ALA A 86 1.06 22.33 1.36
N TYR A 87 0.46 21.48 2.21
CA TYR A 87 -0.85 20.89 1.94
C TYR A 87 -1.97 21.78 2.45
N HIS A 88 -2.96 22.06 1.62
CA HIS A 88 -4.11 22.89 1.97
C HIS A 88 -5.39 22.05 2.04
N LYS A 89 -6.07 22.09 3.19
CA LYS A 89 -7.28 21.29 3.44
C LYS A 89 -8.59 22.06 3.18
N ARG A 90 -8.60 23.36 3.38
CA ARG A 90 -9.83 24.19 3.35
C ARG A 90 -9.64 25.48 2.56
N PRO A 91 -10.67 25.89 1.78
CA PRO A 91 -11.87 25.15 1.39
C PRO A 91 -11.51 24.03 0.43
N SER A 92 -12.05 22.80 0.65
CA SER A 92 -11.57 21.53 0.09
C SER A 92 -11.24 21.57 -1.42
N SER A 93 -12.21 21.90 -2.28
CA SER A 93 -12.02 21.83 -3.74
C SER A 93 -11.11 22.93 -4.28
N LEU A 94 -11.21 24.14 -3.76
CA LEU A 94 -10.37 25.27 -4.16
C LEU A 94 -8.92 25.09 -3.67
N ALA A 95 -8.74 24.60 -2.45
CA ALA A 95 -7.44 24.27 -1.90
C ALA A 95 -6.75 23.17 -2.74
N THR A 96 -7.48 22.12 -3.10
CA THR A 96 -6.94 21.07 -3.98
C THR A 96 -6.58 21.62 -5.37
N LEU A 97 -7.41 22.49 -5.94
CA LEU A 97 -7.08 23.11 -7.23
C LEU A 97 -5.82 23.97 -7.14
N TYR A 98 -5.69 24.77 -6.06
CA TYR A 98 -4.49 25.54 -5.79
C TYR A 98 -3.25 24.64 -5.67
N ASP A 99 -3.35 23.56 -4.91
CA ASP A 99 -2.27 22.59 -4.74
C ASP A 99 -1.89 21.93 -6.08
N ILE A 100 -2.88 21.61 -6.93
CA ILE A 100 -2.60 21.11 -8.29
C ILE A 100 -1.80 22.12 -9.11
N LEU A 101 -2.17 23.38 -9.08
CA LEU A 101 -1.47 24.43 -9.84
C LEU A 101 -0.04 24.62 -9.32
N VAL A 102 0.14 24.77 -8.01
CA VAL A 102 1.46 24.93 -7.39
C VAL A 102 2.32 23.71 -7.64
N GLY A 103 1.78 22.50 -7.45
CA GLY A 103 2.46 21.24 -7.72
C GLY A 103 2.87 21.07 -9.18
N THR A 104 2.00 21.50 -10.12
CA THR A 104 2.32 21.51 -11.55
C THR A 104 3.51 22.42 -11.86
N LEU A 105 3.48 23.67 -11.37
CA LEU A 105 4.56 24.63 -11.59
C LEU A 105 5.88 24.15 -10.98
N THR A 106 5.83 23.58 -9.78
CA THR A 106 7.00 22.99 -9.12
C THR A 106 7.53 21.80 -9.91
N ALA A 107 6.66 20.89 -10.38
CA ALA A 107 7.06 19.76 -11.22
C ALA A 107 7.74 20.22 -12.53
N VAL A 108 7.21 21.24 -13.20
CA VAL A 108 7.83 21.83 -14.41
C VAL A 108 9.20 22.43 -14.10
N ARG A 109 9.31 23.19 -13.00
CA ARG A 109 10.57 23.80 -12.58
C ARG A 109 11.61 22.72 -12.26
N SER A 110 11.23 21.71 -11.48
CA SER A 110 12.12 20.59 -11.13
C SER A 110 12.51 19.79 -12.35
N ALA A 111 11.56 19.54 -13.27
CA ALA A 111 11.84 18.81 -14.51
C ALA A 111 12.87 19.55 -15.38
N ARG A 112 12.74 20.85 -15.54
CA ARG A 112 13.70 21.65 -16.33
C ARG A 112 15.06 21.77 -15.66
N ARG A 113 15.08 21.96 -14.33
CA ARG A 113 16.33 22.13 -13.56
C ARG A 113 17.14 20.84 -13.47
N GLN A 114 16.46 19.72 -13.26
CA GLN A 114 17.10 18.43 -13.01
C GLN A 114 17.16 17.53 -14.25
N GLY A 115 16.50 17.90 -15.36
CA GLY A 115 16.38 17.06 -16.55
C GLY A 115 15.56 15.79 -16.26
N ILE A 116 14.37 15.95 -15.69
CA ILE A 116 13.47 14.83 -15.35
C ILE A 116 12.89 14.23 -16.64
N ASP A 117 13.07 12.93 -16.82
CA ASP A 117 12.55 12.16 -17.95
C ASP A 117 11.13 11.68 -17.72
N VAL A 118 10.78 11.40 -16.44
CA VAL A 118 9.53 10.76 -16.04
C VAL A 118 8.89 11.47 -14.85
N LEU A 119 7.61 11.78 -14.97
CA LEU A 119 6.73 12.20 -13.88
C LEU A 119 5.96 10.98 -13.38
N HIS A 120 6.31 10.46 -12.23
CA HIS A 120 5.66 9.31 -11.62
C HIS A 120 4.56 9.79 -10.66
N ALA A 121 3.33 9.72 -11.11
CA ALA A 121 2.17 10.27 -10.41
C ALA A 121 1.47 9.22 -9.55
N ARG A 122 1.54 9.35 -8.21
CA ARG A 122 0.85 8.49 -7.27
C ARG A 122 -0.57 8.98 -7.02
N ALA A 123 -1.56 8.25 -7.50
CA ALA A 123 -2.98 8.55 -7.45
C ALA A 123 -3.41 9.77 -8.30
N HIS A 124 -4.67 10.16 -8.20
CA HIS A 124 -5.36 11.03 -9.17
C HIS A 124 -4.93 12.50 -9.11
N ILE A 125 -4.68 13.07 -7.92
CA ILE A 125 -4.26 14.46 -7.78
C ILE A 125 -2.86 14.68 -8.34
N PRO A 126 -1.83 13.90 -8.01
CA PRO A 126 -0.53 13.93 -8.68
C PRO A 126 -0.61 13.66 -10.19
N LEU A 127 -1.54 12.80 -10.62
CA LEU A 127 -1.76 12.59 -12.05
C LEU A 127 -2.22 13.87 -12.76
N ALA A 128 -3.15 14.62 -12.18
CA ALA A 128 -3.58 15.90 -12.75
C ALA A 128 -2.39 16.87 -12.88
N MET A 129 -1.53 16.95 -11.86
CA MET A 129 -0.28 17.73 -11.91
C MET A 129 0.64 17.27 -13.03
N ALA A 130 0.88 15.95 -13.14
CA ALA A 130 1.77 15.38 -14.15
C ALA A 130 1.26 15.59 -15.58
N LEU A 131 -0.05 15.41 -15.82
CA LEU A 131 -0.67 15.63 -17.13
C LEU A 131 -0.59 17.09 -17.59
N LEU A 132 -0.67 18.04 -16.67
CA LEU A 132 -0.47 19.46 -16.97
C LEU A 132 1.01 19.77 -17.19
N ALA A 133 1.90 19.29 -16.31
CA ALA A 133 3.32 19.55 -16.36
C ALA A 133 3.98 18.99 -17.63
N ARG A 134 3.59 17.78 -18.07
CA ARG A 134 4.15 17.15 -19.28
C ARG A 134 4.05 18.02 -20.54
N ARG A 135 2.98 18.81 -20.66
CA ARG A 135 2.80 19.72 -21.80
C ARG A 135 3.86 20.81 -21.86
N LEU A 136 4.47 21.13 -20.70
CA LEU A 136 5.42 22.22 -20.55
C LEU A 136 6.87 21.72 -20.46
N CYS A 137 7.10 20.49 -20.06
CA CYS A 137 8.45 19.94 -19.89
C CYS A 137 8.75 18.70 -20.78
N GLY A 138 7.75 18.12 -21.46
CA GLY A 138 7.94 16.98 -22.35
C GLY A 138 8.20 15.63 -21.64
N ALA A 139 8.20 15.60 -20.30
CA ALA A 139 8.43 14.36 -19.56
C ALA A 139 7.32 13.34 -19.76
N LYS A 140 7.67 12.06 -19.76
CA LYS A 140 6.74 10.93 -19.81
C LYS A 140 6.00 10.79 -18.48
N VAL A 141 4.82 10.16 -18.48
CA VAL A 141 3.99 10.02 -17.27
C VAL A 141 3.78 8.56 -16.94
N ILE A 142 4.05 8.19 -15.70
CA ILE A 142 3.55 6.96 -15.06
C ILE A 142 2.33 7.33 -14.23
N PHE A 143 1.23 6.62 -14.44
CA PHE A 143 0.06 6.70 -13.57
C PHE A 143 0.04 5.52 -12.60
N ASP A 144 0.45 5.73 -11.36
CA ASP A 144 0.39 4.73 -10.29
C ASP A 144 -0.98 4.82 -9.61
N ILE A 145 -1.93 3.99 -10.08
CA ILE A 145 -3.30 3.93 -9.56
C ILE A 145 -3.29 3.08 -8.27
N ARG A 146 -3.41 3.75 -7.12
CA ARG A 146 -3.39 3.08 -5.81
C ARG A 146 -4.77 2.66 -5.32
N GLY A 147 -5.81 2.93 -6.07
CA GLY A 147 -7.20 2.62 -5.76
C GLY A 147 -8.15 3.39 -6.66
N LEU A 148 -9.41 2.98 -6.70
CA LEU A 148 -10.50 3.65 -7.40
C LEU A 148 -11.07 4.77 -6.50
N VAL A 149 -10.30 5.86 -6.34
CA VAL A 149 -10.55 6.91 -5.34
C VAL A 149 -11.95 7.48 -5.41
N ALA A 150 -12.50 7.73 -6.61
CA ALA A 150 -13.85 8.27 -6.75
C ALA A 150 -14.89 7.29 -6.22
N ASP A 151 -14.75 6.02 -6.54
CA ASP A 151 -15.65 4.96 -6.11
C ASP A 151 -15.49 4.70 -4.60
N GLU A 152 -14.28 4.73 -4.05
CA GLU A 152 -14.04 4.60 -2.60
C GLU A 152 -14.74 5.69 -1.79
N TYR A 153 -14.69 6.95 -2.25
CA TYR A 153 -15.37 8.04 -1.57
C TYR A 153 -16.91 7.95 -1.66
N VAL A 154 -17.44 7.30 -2.69
CA VAL A 154 -18.87 6.94 -2.77
C VAL A 154 -19.19 5.79 -1.82
N ASP A 155 -18.36 4.75 -1.77
CA ASP A 155 -18.53 3.57 -0.92
C ASP A 155 -18.55 3.90 0.58
N VAL A 156 -17.80 4.94 1.00
CA VAL A 156 -17.83 5.47 2.38
C VAL A 156 -18.87 6.57 2.58
N GLY A 157 -19.69 6.91 1.57
CA GLY A 157 -20.78 7.88 1.67
C GLY A 157 -20.36 9.36 1.70
N ILE A 158 -19.08 9.68 1.38
CA ILE A 158 -18.59 11.07 1.38
C ILE A 158 -18.98 11.80 0.10
N TRP A 159 -18.92 11.12 -1.05
CA TRP A 159 -19.35 11.70 -2.33
C TRP A 159 -20.63 11.05 -2.84
N ARG A 160 -21.42 11.85 -3.55
CA ARG A 160 -22.57 11.32 -4.29
C ARG A 160 -22.09 10.71 -5.61
N MET A 161 -22.57 9.51 -5.92
CA MET A 161 -22.36 8.89 -7.24
C MET A 161 -22.81 9.86 -8.35
N ALA A 162 -21.99 9.98 -9.41
CA ALA A 162 -22.21 10.92 -10.50
C ALA A 162 -22.26 12.41 -10.11
N GLY A 163 -21.92 12.79 -8.89
CA GLY A 163 -21.74 14.17 -8.46
C GLY A 163 -20.59 14.88 -9.21
N PRO A 164 -20.49 16.23 -9.13
CA PRO A 164 -19.49 16.97 -9.90
C PRO A 164 -18.05 16.53 -9.60
N ILE A 165 -17.72 16.36 -8.32
CA ILE A 165 -16.35 15.93 -7.89
C ILE A 165 -16.08 14.51 -8.39
N TYR A 166 -17.03 13.58 -8.23
CA TYR A 166 -16.92 12.22 -8.74
C TYR A 166 -16.65 12.22 -10.25
N ARG A 167 -17.45 12.95 -11.03
CA ARG A 167 -17.29 13.05 -12.50
C ARG A 167 -15.92 13.62 -12.88
N THR A 168 -15.43 14.63 -12.15
CA THR A 168 -14.13 15.25 -12.40
C THR A 168 -12.99 14.24 -12.15
N VAL A 169 -13.03 13.52 -11.03
CA VAL A 169 -12.00 12.53 -10.70
C VAL A 169 -12.05 11.35 -11.68
N LYS A 170 -13.22 10.87 -12.05
CA LYS A 170 -13.39 9.81 -13.09
C LYS A 170 -12.93 10.29 -14.47
N TRP A 171 -13.10 11.56 -14.78
CA TRP A 171 -12.56 12.13 -16.02
C TRP A 171 -11.02 12.18 -15.99
N ILE A 172 -10.42 12.62 -14.88
CA ILE A 172 -8.94 12.60 -14.70
C ILE A 172 -8.41 11.18 -14.83
N GLU A 173 -9.09 10.19 -14.22
CA GLU A 173 -8.75 8.77 -14.29
C GLU A 173 -8.74 8.28 -15.74
N ARG A 174 -9.82 8.53 -16.51
CA ARG A 174 -9.93 8.17 -17.92
C ARG A 174 -8.83 8.80 -18.78
N VAL A 175 -8.58 10.10 -18.57
CA VAL A 175 -7.51 10.81 -19.29
C VAL A 175 -6.14 10.23 -18.94
N GLY A 176 -5.92 9.89 -17.67
CA GLY A 176 -4.68 9.26 -17.22
C GLY A 176 -4.44 7.90 -17.85
N ILE A 177 -5.47 7.03 -17.84
CA ILE A 177 -5.42 5.70 -18.47
C ILE A 177 -5.10 5.83 -19.96
N ALA A 178 -5.73 6.76 -20.67
CA ALA A 178 -5.52 6.95 -22.09
C ALA A 178 -4.14 7.53 -22.43
N ARG A 179 -3.61 8.44 -21.60
CA ARG A 179 -2.45 9.28 -21.95
C ARG A 179 -1.16 8.97 -21.21
N ALA A 180 -1.19 8.20 -20.14
CA ALA A 180 0.04 7.75 -19.46
C ALA A 180 0.82 6.78 -20.38
N GLU A 181 2.13 6.86 -20.35
CA GLU A 181 3.01 5.91 -21.04
C GLU A 181 3.01 4.55 -20.36
N GLN A 182 2.89 4.53 -19.03
CA GLN A 182 2.75 3.30 -18.24
C GLN A 182 1.74 3.51 -17.10
N ILE A 183 1.10 2.43 -16.71
CA ILE A 183 0.08 2.38 -15.65
C ILE A 183 0.50 1.33 -14.63
N VAL A 184 0.48 1.68 -13.35
CA VAL A 184 0.65 0.73 -12.25
C VAL A 184 -0.69 0.52 -11.56
N VAL A 185 -1.05 -0.73 -11.36
CA VAL A 185 -2.21 -1.15 -10.58
C VAL A 185 -1.79 -2.13 -9.48
N LEU A 186 -2.63 -2.32 -8.44
CA LEU A 186 -2.28 -3.17 -7.32
C LEU A 186 -2.69 -4.63 -7.49
N THR A 187 -3.60 -4.92 -8.43
CA THR A 187 -4.25 -6.23 -8.53
C THR A 187 -4.46 -6.64 -9.99
N GLU A 188 -4.43 -7.93 -10.25
CA GLU A 188 -4.78 -8.51 -11.55
C GLU A 188 -6.26 -8.26 -11.89
N ARG A 189 -7.15 -8.28 -10.87
CA ARG A 189 -8.57 -7.94 -11.05
C ARG A 189 -8.76 -6.52 -11.58
N MET A 190 -8.01 -5.54 -11.06
CA MET A 190 -8.05 -4.18 -11.58
C MET A 190 -7.44 -4.09 -12.98
N SER A 191 -6.36 -4.80 -13.25
CA SER A 191 -5.75 -4.86 -14.58
C SER A 191 -6.75 -5.38 -15.61
N ALA A 192 -7.43 -6.49 -15.32
CA ALA A 192 -8.46 -7.05 -16.18
C ALA A 192 -9.58 -6.04 -16.44
N TRP A 193 -10.10 -5.40 -15.37
CA TRP A 193 -11.13 -4.37 -15.50
C TRP A 193 -10.69 -3.17 -16.37
N LEU A 194 -9.44 -2.71 -16.24
CA LEU A 194 -8.94 -1.63 -17.09
C LEU A 194 -8.89 -2.05 -18.58
N VAL A 195 -8.52 -3.28 -18.87
CA VAL A 195 -8.47 -3.79 -20.25
C VAL A 195 -9.89 -3.99 -20.80
N GLU A 196 -10.76 -4.63 -20.04
CA GLU A 196 -12.09 -5.02 -20.50
C GLU A 196 -13.05 -3.85 -20.57
N GLU A 197 -13.10 -3.00 -19.54
CA GLU A 197 -14.09 -1.91 -19.43
C GLU A 197 -13.54 -0.56 -19.93
N MET A 198 -12.26 -0.27 -19.59
CA MET A 198 -11.66 1.03 -19.94
C MET A 198 -10.90 0.98 -21.27
N LYS A 199 -10.80 -0.21 -21.90
CA LYS A 199 -10.07 -0.43 -23.17
C LYS A 199 -8.61 0.02 -23.09
N ALA A 200 -8.01 -0.12 -21.93
CA ALA A 200 -6.60 0.19 -21.73
C ALA A 200 -5.71 -0.82 -22.47
N ASP A 201 -4.61 -0.34 -23.01
CA ASP A 201 -3.61 -1.20 -23.62
C ASP A 201 -2.91 -2.05 -22.54
N PRO A 202 -3.03 -3.40 -22.57
CA PRO A 202 -2.41 -4.25 -21.57
C PRO A 202 -0.88 -4.13 -21.53
N ALA A 203 -0.23 -3.74 -22.63
CA ALA A 203 1.21 -3.53 -22.68
C ALA A 203 1.69 -2.34 -21.82
N LYS A 204 0.78 -1.42 -21.48
CA LYS A 204 1.06 -0.28 -20.60
C LYS A 204 0.86 -0.59 -19.12
N ILE A 205 0.21 -1.70 -18.79
CA ILE A 205 -0.16 -2.02 -17.41
C ILE A 205 0.92 -2.89 -16.76
N GLU A 206 1.29 -2.55 -15.55
CA GLU A 206 2.10 -3.37 -14.66
C GLU A 206 1.36 -3.55 -13.34
N VAL A 207 1.16 -4.79 -12.92
CA VAL A 207 0.54 -5.10 -11.63
C VAL A 207 1.64 -5.14 -10.57
N ILE A 208 1.58 -4.24 -9.59
CA ILE A 208 2.55 -4.17 -8.49
C ILE A 208 1.76 -4.13 -7.18
N PRO A 209 1.57 -5.26 -6.48
CA PRO A 209 0.83 -5.27 -5.22
C PRO A 209 1.53 -4.45 -4.14
N CYS A 210 0.88 -4.24 -3.02
CA CYS A 210 1.52 -3.63 -1.85
C CYS A 210 2.57 -4.61 -1.31
N CYS A 211 3.83 -4.42 -1.71
CA CYS A 211 4.95 -5.20 -1.20
C CYS A 211 5.48 -4.63 0.12
N ALA A 212 6.15 -5.46 0.90
CA ALA A 212 6.75 -5.07 2.16
C ALA A 212 8.24 -5.49 2.23
N ASP A 213 9.00 -4.75 3.02
CA ASP A 213 10.39 -5.11 3.35
C ASP A 213 10.36 -6.15 4.49
N PHE A 214 10.69 -7.39 4.14
CA PHE A 214 10.62 -8.51 5.07
C PHE A 214 11.83 -8.64 5.99
N SER A 215 12.87 -7.84 5.80
CA SER A 215 14.02 -7.83 6.73
C SER A 215 13.61 -7.56 8.19
N ARG A 216 12.50 -6.85 8.39
CA ARG A 216 11.91 -6.58 9.71
C ARG A 216 11.32 -7.83 10.39
N PHE A 217 11.04 -8.89 9.63
CA PHE A 217 10.44 -10.14 10.11
C PHE A 217 11.45 -11.29 10.17
N ASP A 218 12.70 -11.08 9.73
CA ASP A 218 13.76 -12.07 9.80
C ASP A 218 14.12 -12.36 11.27
N ARG A 219 14.08 -13.66 11.63
CA ARG A 219 14.34 -14.13 13.00
C ARG A 219 15.79 -13.87 13.48
N ASN A 220 16.73 -13.66 12.56
CA ASN A 220 18.14 -13.58 12.86
C ASN A 220 18.65 -12.16 13.20
N ASP A 221 17.85 -11.11 12.94
CA ASP A 221 18.30 -9.73 13.16
C ASP A 221 17.89 -9.14 14.52
N SER A 222 17.15 -9.88 15.32
CA SER A 222 16.80 -9.47 16.68
C SER A 222 17.83 -9.96 17.70
N GLY A 223 19.07 -9.42 17.62
CA GLY A 223 19.99 -9.38 18.74
C GLY A 223 19.49 -8.48 19.89
N VAL A 224 18.26 -8.03 19.83
CA VAL A 224 17.55 -7.41 20.94
C VAL A 224 16.89 -8.53 21.73
N ALA A 225 17.48 -8.86 22.87
CA ALA A 225 16.79 -9.60 23.91
C ALA A 225 15.40 -8.95 24.13
N PRO A 226 14.33 -9.73 24.37
CA PRO A 226 13.03 -9.14 24.69
C PRO A 226 13.24 -8.07 25.76
N GLU A 227 12.79 -6.85 25.50
CA GLU A 227 12.76 -5.78 26.51
C GLU A 227 12.00 -6.29 27.74
N PRO A 228 12.29 -5.82 28.97
CA PRO A 228 11.59 -6.27 30.18
C PRO A 228 10.06 -6.15 30.15
N GLY A 229 9.47 -5.49 29.15
CA GLY A 229 8.03 -5.44 28.87
C GLY A 229 7.53 -6.47 27.84
N ASP A 230 8.43 -7.21 27.17
CA ASP A 230 8.12 -8.25 26.18
C ASP A 230 7.91 -9.65 26.79
N ALA A 231 8.23 -9.81 28.08
CA ALA A 231 7.90 -11.04 28.80
C ALA A 231 6.37 -11.16 28.89
N PRO A 232 5.79 -12.31 28.49
CA PRO A 232 4.36 -12.51 28.64
C PRO A 232 3.97 -12.35 30.11
N GLU A 233 2.91 -11.58 30.39
CA GLU A 233 2.34 -11.49 31.71
C GLU A 233 1.94 -12.89 32.22
N PRO A 234 1.96 -13.17 33.54
CA PRO A 234 1.45 -14.42 34.08
C PRO A 234 0.02 -14.68 33.59
N GLY A 235 -0.19 -15.77 32.82
CA GLY A 235 -1.45 -16.11 32.14
C GLY A 235 -1.51 -15.78 30.65
N GLU A 236 -0.54 -15.07 30.07
CA GLU A 236 -0.43 -14.83 28.61
C GLU A 236 0.16 -16.02 27.83
N VAL A 237 0.91 -16.90 28.49
CA VAL A 237 1.70 -17.96 27.87
C VAL A 237 0.83 -18.99 27.12
N ASP A 238 -0.45 -19.09 27.44
CA ASP A 238 -1.37 -20.08 26.85
C ASP A 238 -2.47 -19.47 25.97
N ARG A 239 -2.35 -18.19 25.62
CA ARG A 239 -3.35 -17.51 24.76
C ARG A 239 -3.19 -17.89 23.31
N PHE A 240 -4.32 -18.17 22.65
CA PHE A 240 -4.41 -18.29 21.21
C PHE A 240 -4.63 -16.88 20.61
N GLU A 241 -3.56 -16.17 20.27
CA GLU A 241 -3.65 -14.78 19.82
C GLU A 241 -4.07 -14.67 18.35
N ALA A 242 -5.16 -13.90 18.09
CA ALA A 242 -5.53 -13.35 16.80
C ALA A 242 -5.12 -11.89 16.75
N VAL A 243 -4.49 -11.42 15.66
CA VAL A 243 -4.04 -10.03 15.55
C VAL A 243 -4.72 -9.30 14.39
N TYR A 244 -5.09 -8.05 14.66
CA TYR A 244 -5.46 -7.08 13.63
C TYR A 244 -4.54 -5.86 13.73
N ALA A 245 -3.99 -5.41 12.60
CA ALA A 245 -3.18 -4.19 12.54
C ALA A 245 -3.72 -3.21 11.50
N GLY A 246 -4.02 -1.98 11.90
CA GLY A 246 -4.46 -0.91 11.02
C GLY A 246 -5.66 -0.12 11.52
N SER A 247 -6.25 0.70 10.65
CA SER A 247 -7.48 1.44 10.94
C SER A 247 -8.67 0.49 11.09
N VAL A 248 -9.61 0.83 11.97
CA VAL A 248 -10.89 0.11 12.14
C VAL A 248 -12.08 0.97 11.70
N THR A 249 -11.84 2.04 10.95
CA THR A 249 -12.87 2.96 10.46
C THR A 249 -13.02 2.90 8.95
N GLY A 250 -14.07 3.49 8.42
CA GLY A 250 -14.34 3.57 6.98
C GLY A 250 -14.79 2.23 6.39
N LEU A 251 -13.97 1.64 5.55
CA LEU A 251 -14.29 0.37 4.88
C LEU A 251 -13.79 -0.87 5.64
N TYR A 252 -13.15 -0.71 6.81
CA TYR A 252 -12.72 -1.82 7.63
C TYR A 252 -13.85 -2.29 8.54
N LEU A 253 -14.12 -3.60 8.55
CA LEU A 253 -15.28 -4.19 9.18
C LEU A 253 -14.94 -4.73 10.57
N LEU A 254 -14.80 -3.85 11.56
CA LEU A 254 -14.50 -4.23 12.94
C LEU A 254 -15.56 -5.18 13.52
N GLU A 255 -16.85 -4.92 13.26
CA GLU A 255 -17.94 -5.74 13.75
C GLU A 255 -17.85 -7.18 13.22
N GLU A 256 -17.57 -7.35 11.92
CA GLU A 256 -17.47 -8.67 11.32
C GLU A 256 -16.21 -9.42 11.76
N MET A 257 -15.11 -8.70 12.02
CA MET A 257 -13.93 -9.29 12.67
C MET A 257 -14.26 -9.79 14.08
N ALA A 258 -15.04 -9.02 14.85
CA ALA A 258 -15.46 -9.41 16.18
C ALA A 258 -16.42 -10.62 16.17
N ARG A 259 -17.37 -10.68 15.21
CA ARG A 259 -18.28 -11.83 15.05
C ARG A 259 -17.51 -13.10 14.70
N PHE A 260 -16.59 -13.03 13.73
CA PHE A 260 -15.69 -14.16 13.44
C PHE A 260 -14.88 -14.56 14.67
N PHE A 261 -14.35 -13.60 15.42
CA PHE A 261 -13.58 -13.89 16.63
C PHE A 261 -14.43 -14.53 17.72
N LEU A 262 -15.70 -14.16 17.87
CA LEU A 262 -16.62 -14.81 18.79
C LEU A 262 -16.85 -16.28 18.39
N ALA A 263 -17.10 -16.57 17.10
CA ALA A 263 -17.21 -17.95 16.62
C ALA A 263 -15.90 -18.74 16.86
N LEU A 264 -14.74 -18.12 16.71
CA LEU A 264 -13.47 -18.75 17.05
C LEU A 264 -13.38 -19.09 18.54
N ARG A 265 -13.84 -18.22 19.42
CA ARG A 265 -13.83 -18.43 20.88
C ARG A 265 -14.69 -19.62 21.31
N GLU A 266 -15.79 -19.90 20.63
CA GLU A 266 -16.61 -21.08 20.93
C GLU A 266 -15.81 -22.37 20.79
N ARG A 267 -14.89 -22.44 19.83
CA ARG A 267 -14.01 -23.58 19.58
C ARG A 267 -12.65 -23.49 20.29
N ARG A 268 -12.21 -22.27 20.64
CA ARG A 268 -10.93 -21.96 21.30
C ARG A 268 -11.18 -20.95 22.44
N PRO A 269 -11.63 -21.38 23.64
CA PRO A 269 -11.96 -20.47 24.75
C PRO A 269 -10.81 -19.59 25.21
N ASN A 270 -9.55 -20.02 25.00
CA ASN A 270 -8.34 -19.28 25.27
C ASN A 270 -7.94 -18.28 24.16
N ALA A 271 -8.81 -18.07 23.13
CA ALA A 271 -8.55 -17.09 22.08
C ALA A 271 -8.57 -15.65 22.64
N TYR A 272 -7.60 -14.84 22.19
CA TYR A 272 -7.38 -13.46 22.58
C TYR A 272 -7.18 -12.58 21.36
N LEU A 273 -7.89 -11.43 21.28
CA LEU A 273 -7.84 -10.53 20.14
C LEU A 273 -6.94 -9.32 20.44
N ARG A 274 -5.89 -9.15 19.63
CA ARG A 274 -4.99 -8.01 19.75
C ARG A 274 -5.22 -7.04 18.59
N ILE A 275 -5.65 -5.81 18.90
CA ILE A 275 -5.96 -4.78 17.90
C ILE A 275 -4.91 -3.66 17.98
N LEU A 276 -4.01 -3.65 17.01
CA LEU A 276 -2.98 -2.63 16.84
C LEU A 276 -3.54 -1.51 15.97
N THR A 277 -4.00 -0.42 16.58
CA THR A 277 -4.68 0.66 15.86
C THR A 277 -4.39 2.03 16.46
N ALA A 278 -4.38 3.06 15.60
CA ALA A 278 -4.39 4.46 16.02
C ALA A 278 -5.80 5.03 16.21
N SER A 279 -6.85 4.22 15.95
CA SER A 279 -8.23 4.63 16.19
C SER A 279 -8.50 4.74 17.70
N PRO A 280 -9.42 5.64 18.14
CA PRO A 280 -9.71 5.82 19.56
C PRO A 280 -10.14 4.51 20.23
N ALA A 281 -9.40 4.06 21.25
CA ALA A 281 -9.65 2.79 21.92
C ALA A 281 -11.07 2.68 22.49
N ALA A 282 -11.61 3.79 23.02
CA ALA A 282 -12.97 3.82 23.56
C ALA A 282 -14.06 3.51 22.51
N GLU A 283 -13.88 3.96 21.26
CA GLU A 283 -14.82 3.67 20.17
C GLU A 283 -14.74 2.21 19.76
N VAL A 284 -13.52 1.66 19.70
CA VAL A 284 -13.27 0.25 19.39
C VAL A 284 -13.87 -0.64 20.48
N SER A 285 -13.55 -0.37 21.76
CA SER A 285 -14.08 -1.10 22.91
C SER A 285 -15.62 -1.07 22.96
N LYS A 286 -16.23 0.09 22.72
CA LYS A 286 -17.69 0.22 22.64
C LYS A 286 -18.30 -0.72 21.59
N THR A 287 -17.68 -0.81 20.42
CA THR A 287 -18.16 -1.72 19.35
C THR A 287 -18.04 -3.17 19.78
N LEU A 288 -16.89 -3.58 20.33
CA LEU A 288 -16.66 -4.95 20.78
C LEU A 288 -17.62 -5.35 21.90
N SER A 289 -17.79 -4.49 22.91
CA SER A 289 -18.72 -4.73 24.03
C SER A 289 -20.17 -4.82 23.58
N SER A 290 -20.59 -4.03 22.57
CA SER A 290 -21.96 -4.11 22.01
C SER A 290 -22.27 -5.45 21.35
N LEU A 291 -21.24 -6.21 20.97
CA LEU A 291 -21.34 -7.56 20.40
C LEU A 291 -21.16 -8.66 21.46
N GLY A 292 -21.01 -8.30 22.74
CA GLY A 292 -20.84 -9.25 23.83
C GLY A 292 -19.40 -9.72 24.07
N LEU A 293 -18.40 -9.09 23.44
CA LEU A 293 -17.01 -9.42 23.71
C LEU A 293 -16.52 -8.66 24.95
N GLY A 294 -16.18 -9.38 26.02
CA GLY A 294 -15.67 -8.83 27.26
C GLY A 294 -14.24 -8.29 27.13
N GLU A 295 -13.91 -7.28 27.94
CA GLU A 295 -12.59 -6.61 27.90
C GLU A 295 -11.42 -7.54 28.24
N GLU A 296 -11.66 -8.60 28.98
CA GLU A 296 -10.68 -9.63 29.33
C GLU A 296 -10.21 -10.46 28.11
N TYR A 297 -10.88 -10.35 26.96
CA TYR A 297 -10.61 -11.14 25.74
C TYR A 297 -9.93 -10.37 24.62
N TYR A 298 -9.64 -9.08 24.83
CA TYR A 298 -8.93 -8.31 23.84
C TYR A 298 -7.99 -7.26 24.45
N TRP A 299 -7.10 -6.77 23.61
CA TRP A 299 -6.30 -5.57 23.89
C TRP A 299 -6.33 -4.63 22.68
N ILE A 300 -6.39 -3.33 22.93
CA ILE A 300 -6.41 -2.28 21.92
C ILE A 300 -5.30 -1.30 22.24
N GLY A 301 -4.46 -0.98 21.26
CA GLY A 301 -3.43 0.03 21.47
C GLY A 301 -2.71 0.44 20.19
N THR A 302 -1.98 1.54 20.29
CA THR A 302 -1.08 2.04 19.26
C THR A 302 0.33 1.61 19.59
N VAL A 303 1.00 0.97 18.63
CA VAL A 303 2.40 0.54 18.78
C VAL A 303 3.26 1.18 17.69
N PRO A 304 4.52 1.49 17.97
CA PRO A 304 5.46 1.94 16.95
C PRO A 304 5.60 0.89 15.84
N PRO A 305 5.78 1.30 14.57
CA PRO A 305 5.96 0.35 13.46
C PRO A 305 7.11 -0.63 13.66
N SER A 306 8.15 -0.26 14.41
CA SER A 306 9.28 -1.14 14.74
C SER A 306 8.92 -2.31 15.65
N GLU A 307 7.87 -2.18 16.46
CA GLU A 307 7.43 -3.20 17.41
C GLU A 307 6.39 -4.17 16.82
N ILE A 308 5.71 -3.79 15.73
CA ILE A 308 4.68 -4.64 15.07
C ILE A 308 5.16 -6.08 14.83
N PRO A 309 6.41 -6.34 14.36
CA PRO A 309 6.87 -7.70 14.15
C PRO A 309 6.87 -8.57 15.42
N ALA A 310 7.09 -7.99 16.60
CA ALA A 310 7.06 -8.74 17.87
C ALA A 310 5.64 -9.25 18.17
N TYR A 311 4.63 -8.40 17.97
CA TYR A 311 3.21 -8.81 18.11
C TYR A 311 2.81 -9.90 17.12
N PHE A 312 3.25 -9.78 15.87
CA PHE A 312 2.92 -10.78 14.85
C PHE A 312 3.58 -12.14 15.14
N ARG A 313 4.79 -12.16 15.69
CA ARG A 313 5.46 -13.43 16.07
C ARG A 313 4.70 -14.21 17.15
N ARG A 314 3.93 -13.54 18.01
CA ARG A 314 3.12 -14.17 19.06
C ARG A 314 1.77 -14.65 18.53
N ALA A 315 1.25 -14.02 17.48
CA ALA A 315 -0.06 -14.33 16.93
C ALA A 315 -0.09 -15.68 16.21
N LYS A 316 -1.25 -16.33 16.24
CA LYS A 316 -1.55 -17.57 15.52
C LYS A 316 -2.24 -17.31 14.20
N LEU A 317 -2.89 -16.17 14.03
CA LEU A 317 -3.52 -15.73 12.79
C LEU A 317 -3.61 -14.20 12.72
N GLY A 318 -3.62 -13.66 11.48
CA GLY A 318 -3.90 -12.26 11.18
C GLY A 318 -5.30 -12.10 10.61
N LEU A 319 -5.99 -11.01 10.98
CA LEU A 319 -7.33 -10.69 10.49
C LEU A 319 -7.30 -9.55 9.48
N SER A 320 -8.13 -9.63 8.42
CA SER A 320 -8.27 -8.59 7.42
C SER A 320 -9.67 -8.59 6.80
N PHE A 321 -10.62 -7.89 7.42
CA PHE A 321 -11.99 -7.78 6.93
C PHE A 321 -12.24 -6.37 6.39
N ILE A 322 -12.67 -6.30 5.13
CA ILE A 322 -12.88 -5.05 4.40
C ILE A 322 -14.23 -5.15 3.67
N LYS A 323 -15.02 -4.06 3.65
CA LYS A 323 -16.30 -4.01 2.96
C LYS A 323 -16.14 -4.36 1.48
N PRO A 324 -16.77 -5.43 0.98
CA PRO A 324 -16.60 -5.91 -0.39
C PRO A 324 -17.39 -5.04 -1.37
N THR A 325 -16.84 -3.89 -1.74
CA THR A 325 -17.43 -2.96 -2.70
C THR A 325 -16.69 -3.04 -4.03
N PHE A 326 -17.28 -2.43 -5.08
CA PHE A 326 -16.63 -2.39 -6.40
C PHE A 326 -15.22 -1.80 -6.34
N SER A 327 -15.02 -0.73 -5.58
CA SER A 327 -13.69 -0.10 -5.49
C SER A 327 -12.61 -1.05 -4.98
N LYS A 328 -12.98 -2.13 -4.28
CA LYS A 328 -12.04 -3.08 -3.68
C LYS A 328 -11.45 -4.09 -4.64
N ILE A 329 -11.87 -4.13 -5.91
CA ILE A 329 -11.12 -4.85 -6.95
C ILE A 329 -9.67 -4.34 -7.06
N ALA A 330 -9.46 -3.05 -6.74
CA ALA A 330 -8.16 -2.38 -6.77
C ALA A 330 -7.38 -2.46 -5.44
N SER A 331 -7.88 -3.16 -4.43
CA SER A 331 -7.29 -3.15 -3.08
C SER A 331 -6.24 -4.23 -2.91
N SER A 332 -5.07 -3.85 -2.37
CA SER A 332 -4.03 -4.77 -1.90
C SER A 332 -3.68 -4.40 -0.46
N PRO A 333 -4.29 -5.07 0.54
CA PRO A 333 -4.12 -4.73 1.94
C PRO A 333 -2.68 -4.94 2.42
N THR A 334 -2.01 -3.90 2.90
CA THR A 334 -0.59 -3.90 3.28
C THR A 334 -0.26 -4.84 4.43
N LYS A 335 -1.24 -5.17 5.27
CA LYS A 335 -1.07 -6.07 6.43
C LYS A 335 -0.91 -7.54 6.05
N ILE A 336 -1.51 -7.98 4.94
CA ILE A 336 -1.45 -9.38 4.49
C ILE A 336 -0.02 -9.84 4.21
N PRO A 337 0.79 -9.11 3.40
CA PRO A 337 2.21 -9.42 3.23
C PRO A 337 2.99 -9.53 4.55
N GLU A 338 2.71 -8.65 5.49
CA GLU A 338 3.41 -8.62 6.78
C GLU A 338 3.01 -9.81 7.69
N TYR A 339 1.73 -10.21 7.70
CA TYR A 339 1.28 -11.42 8.40
C TYR A 339 1.95 -12.67 7.83
N LEU A 340 1.91 -12.83 6.51
CA LEU A 340 2.53 -13.96 5.84
C LEU A 340 4.04 -14.00 6.06
N ALA A 341 4.73 -12.85 6.03
CA ALA A 341 6.16 -12.77 6.33
C ALA A 341 6.49 -13.16 7.77
N ALA A 342 5.62 -12.85 8.72
CA ALA A 342 5.74 -13.33 10.10
C ALA A 342 5.49 -14.84 10.24
N GLY A 343 4.98 -15.48 9.18
CA GLY A 343 4.67 -16.92 9.17
C GLY A 343 3.30 -17.27 9.77
N ILE A 344 2.39 -16.30 9.83
CA ILE A 344 1.03 -16.51 10.35
C ILE A 344 0.00 -16.51 9.20
N PRO A 345 -0.98 -17.43 9.20
CA PRO A 345 -2.04 -17.45 8.22
C PRO A 345 -2.98 -16.26 8.38
N VAL A 346 -3.72 -15.98 7.31
CA VAL A 346 -4.63 -14.83 7.27
C VAL A 346 -6.07 -15.30 7.15
N VAL A 347 -6.98 -14.69 7.93
CA VAL A 347 -8.42 -14.79 7.69
C VAL A 347 -8.89 -13.46 7.10
N SER A 348 -9.46 -13.53 5.91
CA SER A 348 -10.00 -12.39 5.16
C SER A 348 -11.39 -12.71 4.64
N ASN A 349 -12.19 -11.68 4.33
CA ASN A 349 -13.43 -11.90 3.60
C ASN A 349 -13.20 -11.87 2.07
N ALA A 350 -14.12 -12.46 1.33
CA ALA A 350 -14.11 -12.50 -0.13
C ALA A 350 -14.27 -11.12 -0.77
N GLY A 351 -13.78 -10.98 -2.00
CA GLY A 351 -14.03 -9.82 -2.86
C GLY A 351 -13.02 -8.69 -2.74
N ILE A 352 -11.86 -8.91 -2.11
CA ILE A 352 -10.83 -7.88 -1.86
C ILE A 352 -9.61 -8.11 -2.77
N GLY A 353 -9.57 -7.39 -3.87
CA GLY A 353 -8.48 -7.47 -4.84
C GLY A 353 -8.15 -8.92 -5.22
N ASP A 354 -6.87 -9.27 -5.16
CA ASP A 354 -6.37 -10.62 -5.41
C ASP A 354 -6.14 -11.44 -4.11
N THR A 355 -6.66 -10.95 -2.98
CA THR A 355 -6.45 -11.58 -1.66
C THR A 355 -6.97 -13.02 -1.64
N ASP A 356 -8.19 -13.23 -2.15
CA ASP A 356 -8.84 -14.56 -2.19
C ASP A 356 -7.92 -15.57 -2.88
N ARG A 357 -7.42 -15.19 -4.06
CA ARG A 357 -6.52 -16.04 -4.85
C ARG A 357 -5.20 -16.32 -4.12
N ALA A 358 -4.59 -15.29 -3.53
CA ALA A 358 -3.32 -15.45 -2.83
C ALA A 358 -3.44 -16.40 -1.63
N LEU A 359 -4.51 -16.28 -0.84
CA LEU A 359 -4.71 -17.10 0.35
C LEU A 359 -5.07 -18.54 0.01
N LEU A 360 -5.92 -18.77 -1.00
CA LEU A 360 -6.43 -20.10 -1.35
C LEU A 360 -5.43 -20.90 -2.19
N ASP A 361 -4.82 -20.28 -3.22
CA ASP A 361 -3.85 -20.98 -4.09
C ASP A 361 -2.64 -21.47 -3.30
N ASP A 362 -2.14 -20.65 -2.38
CA ASP A 362 -0.96 -20.98 -1.58
C ASP A 362 -1.31 -21.73 -0.28
N ARG A 363 -2.59 -21.90 0.04
CA ARG A 363 -3.09 -22.51 1.29
C ARG A 363 -2.46 -21.85 2.53
N VAL A 364 -2.54 -20.52 2.60
CA VAL A 364 -1.94 -19.71 3.67
C VAL A 364 -2.98 -18.89 4.43
N GLY A 365 -4.25 -19.18 4.24
CA GLY A 365 -5.33 -18.49 4.93
C GLY A 365 -6.71 -19.02 4.56
N ILE A 366 -7.70 -18.39 5.15
CA ILE A 366 -9.12 -18.70 4.98
C ILE A 366 -9.82 -17.47 4.41
N VAL A 367 -10.75 -17.71 3.48
CA VAL A 367 -11.60 -16.67 2.90
C VAL A 367 -13.04 -16.91 3.35
N VAL A 368 -13.55 -16.00 4.17
CA VAL A 368 -14.95 -15.97 4.61
C VAL A 368 -15.80 -15.48 3.44
N ARG A 369 -16.75 -16.29 2.97
CA ARG A 369 -17.52 -16.01 1.75
C ARG A 369 -18.55 -14.91 1.93
N ASP A 370 -19.24 -14.92 3.07
CA ASP A 370 -20.23 -13.94 3.49
C ASP A 370 -20.18 -13.75 5.01
N PHE A 371 -21.02 -12.91 5.55
CA PHE A 371 -21.02 -12.55 6.98
C PHE A 371 -22.15 -13.25 7.76
N SER A 372 -22.53 -14.45 7.34
CA SER A 372 -23.44 -15.33 8.09
C SER A 372 -22.71 -16.08 9.20
N GLN A 373 -23.46 -16.51 10.21
CA GLN A 373 -22.89 -17.34 11.29
C GLN A 373 -22.34 -18.65 10.74
N GLU A 374 -23.05 -19.27 9.80
CA GLU A 374 -22.63 -20.50 9.14
C GLU A 374 -21.29 -20.35 8.43
N ALA A 375 -21.08 -19.20 7.72
CA ALA A 375 -19.81 -18.93 7.05
C ALA A 375 -18.66 -18.72 8.03
N TYR A 376 -18.92 -18.12 9.20
CA TYR A 376 -17.93 -18.00 10.27
C TYR A 376 -17.58 -19.36 10.88
N ASP A 377 -18.56 -20.21 11.15
CA ASP A 377 -18.36 -21.54 11.73
C ASP A 377 -17.57 -22.47 10.78
N GLU A 378 -17.88 -22.43 9.48
CA GLU A 378 -17.12 -23.10 8.43
C GLU A 378 -15.68 -22.58 8.37
N ALA A 379 -15.50 -21.28 8.36
CA ALA A 379 -14.17 -20.65 8.31
C ALA A 379 -13.33 -20.99 9.53
N VAL A 380 -13.91 -21.02 10.73
CA VAL A 380 -13.24 -21.46 11.96
C VAL A 380 -12.85 -22.93 11.87
N GLY A 381 -13.73 -23.81 11.38
CA GLY A 381 -13.41 -25.22 11.17
C GLY A 381 -12.22 -25.40 10.25
N ALA A 382 -12.25 -24.77 9.07
CA ALA A 382 -11.17 -24.81 8.09
C ALA A 382 -9.85 -24.17 8.63
N LEU A 383 -9.94 -23.09 9.42
CA LEU A 383 -8.79 -22.49 10.07
C LEU A 383 -8.11 -23.46 11.05
N LEU A 384 -8.89 -24.13 11.89
CA LEU A 384 -8.35 -25.06 12.88
C LEU A 384 -7.69 -26.28 12.22
N GLU A 385 -8.22 -26.76 11.08
CA GLU A 385 -7.57 -27.78 10.27
C GLU A 385 -6.25 -27.26 9.66
N LEU A 386 -6.29 -26.06 9.08
CA LEU A 386 -5.10 -25.43 8.49
C LEU A 386 -3.95 -25.25 9.51
N LEU A 387 -4.29 -24.92 10.75
CA LEU A 387 -3.32 -24.70 11.82
C LEU A 387 -2.65 -26.00 12.32
N ASN A 388 -3.18 -27.18 11.97
CA ASN A 388 -2.54 -28.46 12.27
C ASN A 388 -1.41 -28.81 11.29
N ASP A 389 -1.27 -28.07 10.20
CA ASP A 389 -0.21 -28.28 9.22
C ASP A 389 1.13 -27.73 9.72
N ALA A 390 2.08 -28.63 9.96
CA ALA A 390 3.41 -28.28 10.47
C ALA A 390 4.20 -27.33 9.53
N ASP A 391 3.92 -27.39 8.22
CA ASP A 391 4.61 -26.58 7.20
C ASP A 391 3.93 -25.23 6.93
N LEU A 392 2.82 -24.94 7.61
CA LEU A 392 2.03 -23.72 7.36
C LEU A 392 2.88 -22.43 7.46
N ALA A 393 3.65 -22.30 8.51
CA ALA A 393 4.48 -21.09 8.72
C ALA A 393 5.55 -20.92 7.63
N VAL A 394 6.12 -22.02 7.14
CA VAL A 394 7.08 -22.01 6.02
C VAL A 394 6.36 -21.60 4.74
N ARG A 395 5.17 -22.13 4.52
CA ARG A 395 4.33 -21.82 3.36
C ARG A 395 3.88 -20.36 3.34
N CYS A 396 3.50 -19.80 4.49
CA CYS A 396 3.18 -18.37 4.62
C CYS A 396 4.36 -17.49 4.21
N ARG A 397 5.57 -17.76 4.73
CA ARG A 397 6.78 -16.99 4.39
C ARG A 397 7.14 -17.13 2.91
N ARG A 398 7.01 -18.32 2.34
CA ARG A 398 7.24 -18.53 0.91
C ARG A 398 6.24 -17.73 0.06
N SER A 399 4.94 -17.76 0.39
CA SER A 399 3.93 -16.96 -0.29
C SER A 399 4.23 -15.46 -0.20
N ALA A 400 4.63 -14.97 0.98
CA ALA A 400 5.08 -13.59 1.14
C ALA A 400 6.25 -13.27 0.20
N ASP A 401 7.30 -14.07 0.20
CA ASP A 401 8.51 -13.87 -0.59
C ASP A 401 8.23 -13.87 -2.11
N GLU A 402 7.42 -14.80 -2.58
CA GLU A 402 7.11 -14.96 -4.01
C GLU A 402 6.13 -13.91 -4.54
N ARG A 403 5.20 -13.41 -3.71
CA ARG A 403 4.14 -12.50 -4.15
C ARG A 403 4.34 -11.05 -3.74
N PHE A 404 5.00 -10.78 -2.61
CA PHE A 404 4.97 -9.48 -1.96
C PHE A 404 6.33 -8.96 -1.48
N ASP A 405 7.43 -9.62 -1.80
CA ASP A 405 8.76 -9.10 -1.43
C ASP A 405 9.06 -7.80 -2.17
N LEU A 406 9.45 -6.78 -1.40
CA LEU A 406 9.74 -5.45 -1.93
C LEU A 406 10.83 -5.48 -3.02
N LYS A 407 11.89 -6.27 -2.82
CA LYS A 407 13.06 -6.29 -3.71
C LYS A 407 12.84 -7.20 -4.91
N LYS A 408 12.34 -8.42 -4.68
CA LYS A 408 12.18 -9.46 -5.70
C LYS A 408 10.96 -9.23 -6.59
N VAL A 409 9.88 -8.68 -6.04
CA VAL A 409 8.62 -8.46 -6.75
C VAL A 409 8.42 -6.97 -7.04
N GLY A 410 8.31 -6.15 -6.00
CA GLY A 410 7.93 -4.76 -6.15
C GLY A 410 8.93 -3.93 -6.94
N ALA A 411 10.20 -3.92 -6.51
CA ALA A 411 11.24 -3.14 -7.17
C ALA A 411 11.58 -3.69 -8.57
N GLU A 412 11.55 -5.03 -8.75
CA GLU A 412 11.83 -5.63 -10.05
C GLU A 412 10.74 -5.29 -11.09
N ARG A 413 9.47 -5.30 -10.69
CA ARG A 413 8.36 -4.88 -11.55
C ARG A 413 8.44 -3.40 -11.89
N TYR A 414 8.81 -2.53 -10.94
CA TYR A 414 9.08 -1.12 -11.24
C TYR A 414 10.27 -0.95 -12.20
N ARG A 415 11.39 -1.66 -12.01
CA ARG A 415 12.52 -1.62 -12.95
C ARG A 415 12.10 -2.03 -14.36
N ARG A 416 11.28 -3.07 -14.50
CA ARG A 416 10.72 -3.51 -15.80
C ARG A 416 9.87 -2.41 -16.44
N LEU A 417 9.02 -1.76 -15.68
CA LEU A 417 8.19 -0.64 -16.13
C LEU A 417 9.07 0.53 -16.61
N TYR A 418 10.08 0.93 -15.84
CA TYR A 418 11.00 1.99 -16.26
C TYR A 418 11.83 1.60 -17.47
N ARG A 419 12.19 0.33 -17.65
CA ARG A 419 12.84 -0.17 -18.86
C ARG A 419 11.95 0.02 -20.09
N ARG A 420 10.69 -0.38 -20.04
CA ARG A 420 9.72 -0.12 -21.13
C ARG A 420 9.63 1.36 -21.48
N ILE A 421 9.63 2.24 -20.50
CA ILE A 421 9.65 3.69 -20.74
C ILE A 421 10.94 4.12 -21.45
N SER A 422 12.10 3.57 -21.10
CA SER A 422 13.37 3.93 -21.74
C SER A 422 13.38 3.55 -23.22
N GLU A 423 12.82 2.38 -23.57
CA GLU A 423 12.72 1.86 -24.93
C GLU A 423 11.82 2.73 -25.82
N LEU A 424 10.73 3.31 -25.26
CA LEU A 424 9.89 4.27 -25.98
C LEU A 424 10.62 5.57 -26.35
N GLY A 425 11.79 5.85 -25.76
CA GLY A 425 12.63 7.01 -26.11
C GLY A 425 13.67 6.74 -27.19
N GLY A 426 14.01 5.46 -27.41
CA GLY A 426 15.01 5.06 -28.42
C GLY A 426 14.50 4.99 -29.85
N THR A 427 13.18 4.97 -30.08
CA THR A 427 12.54 4.86 -31.41
C THR A 427 12.03 6.17 -31.97
N GLY A 428 12.33 7.31 -31.40
CA GLY A 428 11.67 8.58 -31.66
C GLY A 428 12.50 9.62 -32.40
N SER A 429 12.83 9.35 -33.68
CA SER A 429 12.85 10.37 -34.71
C SER A 429 11.77 10.03 -35.77
N MET A 430 10.50 10.03 -35.33
CA MET A 430 9.37 10.04 -36.26
C MET A 430 8.43 11.17 -35.85
N SER A 431 8.25 12.06 -36.82
CA SER A 431 7.39 13.25 -36.85
C SER A 431 6.05 13.09 -36.11
N ASP A 432 5.82 13.98 -35.17
CA ASP A 432 4.50 14.25 -34.56
C ASP A 432 3.57 14.86 -35.66
N PRO A 433 2.49 14.18 -36.04
CA PRO A 433 1.56 14.71 -37.07
C PRO A 433 0.64 15.83 -36.56
N TYR A 434 0.75 16.24 -35.26
CA TYR A 434 -0.11 17.26 -34.64
C TYR A 434 0.62 18.55 -34.26
N ARG A 435 1.76 18.87 -34.88
CA ARG A 435 2.51 20.11 -34.60
C ARG A 435 2.03 21.33 -35.37
N THR A 436 0.98 21.21 -36.16
CA THR A 436 0.35 22.31 -36.90
C THR A 436 -1.16 22.28 -36.71
N ALA A 437 -1.68 22.99 -35.72
CA ALA A 437 -2.92 23.77 -35.70
C ALA A 437 -3.01 24.56 -34.38
#